data_9c8307d327ef6421b8912bd19ba24156
#
_entry.id   9c8307d327ef6421b8912bd19ba24156
#
_cell.length_a   1.000
_cell.length_b   1.000
_cell.length_c   1.000
_cell.angle_alpha   90.00
_cell.angle_beta   90.00
_cell.angle_gamma   90.00
#
_symmetry.space_group_name_H-M   'P 1'
#
loop_
_entity.id
_entity.type
_entity.pdbx_description
1 polymer ?
#
loop_
_entity_poly.entity_id
_entity_poly.type
_entity_poly.pdbx_seq_one_letter_code
_entity_poly.pdbx_strand_id
1 'polypeptide(L)'
;MTNQSTIDKLIEMRLTTMADAFRNQLDDPKFKEVPFENRFGMLVDIEYSNRKNNRQKRLIRNAGFDQPEASIMDINYTSGRKINKDLINRIATCEYISEHRNLFITGATGCGKTYMACAFGMEACKQYFNTRYVRLPDLLIDLEMARTDGSYKKVMAKYANPVVLILDEWLLLKPTDSEQRDIFELLHRRRKKSSTIFCSQYKFEEWYDQLGGDASPLADAIIDRIAHDSYRINITSIDAEHDRSMREVYGLNKALRE
;
A
#
# COMPACT_ATOMS: atom_id res chain seq x y z
N MET A 1 18.34 -38.70 -23.17
CA MET A 1 18.19 -37.24 -22.92
C MET A 1 19.49 -36.78 -22.26
N THR A 2 20.08 -35.70 -22.78
CA THR A 2 21.26 -35.11 -22.17
C THR A 2 20.84 -34.13 -21.08
N ASN A 3 21.63 -33.94 -20.04
CA ASN A 3 21.39 -32.96 -19.00
C ASN A 3 21.19 -31.54 -19.60
N GLN A 4 21.96 -31.21 -20.66
CA GLN A 4 21.79 -29.93 -21.37
C GLN A 4 20.39 -29.75 -21.95
N SER A 5 19.82 -30.79 -22.60
CA SER A 5 18.45 -30.73 -23.11
C SER A 5 17.40 -30.49 -22.01
N THR A 6 17.64 -30.98 -20.80
CA THR A 6 16.76 -30.73 -19.65
C THR A 6 16.87 -29.26 -19.20
N ILE A 7 18.09 -28.74 -19.12
CA ILE A 7 18.35 -27.33 -18.78
C ILE A 7 17.67 -26.39 -19.78
N ASP A 8 17.82 -26.66 -21.08
CA ASP A 8 17.23 -25.84 -22.14
C ASP A 8 15.71 -25.79 -22.03
N LYS A 9 15.06 -26.94 -21.75
CA LYS A 9 13.60 -27.01 -21.54
C LYS A 9 13.15 -26.24 -20.30
N LEU A 10 13.90 -26.31 -19.19
CA LEU A 10 13.59 -25.53 -18.01
C LEU A 10 13.66 -24.01 -18.29
N ILE A 11 14.63 -23.57 -19.07
CA ILE A 11 14.77 -22.18 -19.50
C ILE A 11 13.58 -21.77 -20.40
N GLU A 12 13.21 -22.62 -21.37
CA GLU A 12 12.05 -22.39 -22.25
C GLU A 12 10.75 -22.27 -21.47
N MET A 13 10.57 -23.11 -20.43
CA MET A 13 9.45 -23.03 -19.50
C MET A 13 9.53 -21.84 -18.53
N ARG A 14 10.55 -20.99 -18.64
CA ARG A 14 10.81 -19.86 -17.74
C ARG A 14 11.05 -20.28 -16.27
N LEU A 15 11.66 -21.44 -16.08
CA LEU A 15 12.12 -21.98 -14.79
C LEU A 15 13.64 -21.75 -14.64
N THR A 16 14.08 -20.51 -14.86
CA THR A 16 15.51 -20.17 -14.97
C THR A 16 16.29 -20.44 -13.69
N THR A 17 15.70 -20.12 -12.54
CA THR A 17 16.33 -20.35 -11.24
C THR A 17 16.47 -21.85 -10.96
N MET A 18 15.48 -22.65 -11.33
CA MET A 18 15.52 -24.11 -11.24
C MET A 18 16.57 -24.69 -12.19
N ALA A 19 16.70 -24.14 -13.41
CA ALA A 19 17.72 -24.55 -14.37
C ALA A 19 19.14 -24.31 -13.86
N ASP A 20 19.40 -23.16 -13.26
CA ASP A 20 20.69 -22.81 -12.67
C ASP A 20 20.98 -23.69 -11.44
N ALA A 21 20.00 -23.92 -10.58
CA ALA A 21 20.14 -24.82 -9.44
C ALA A 21 20.41 -26.27 -9.89
N PHE A 22 19.77 -26.72 -10.96
CA PHE A 22 20.00 -28.05 -11.53
C PHE A 22 21.43 -28.16 -12.10
N ARG A 23 21.93 -27.15 -12.81
CA ARG A 23 23.32 -27.09 -13.28
C ARG A 23 24.30 -27.19 -12.10
N ASN A 24 24.07 -26.43 -11.02
CA ASN A 24 24.90 -26.50 -9.83
C ASN A 24 24.91 -27.89 -9.17
N GLN A 25 23.74 -28.57 -9.14
CA GLN A 25 23.66 -29.95 -8.61
C GLN A 25 24.43 -30.98 -9.47
N LEU A 26 24.56 -30.74 -10.78
CA LEU A 26 25.34 -31.60 -11.67
C LEU A 26 26.85 -31.41 -11.47
N ASP A 27 27.26 -30.17 -11.19
CA ASP A 27 28.68 -29.80 -11.08
C ASP A 27 29.28 -30.09 -9.67
N ASP A 28 28.47 -30.07 -8.61
CA ASP A 28 28.92 -30.29 -7.24
C ASP A 28 28.83 -31.77 -6.84
N PRO A 29 29.97 -32.44 -6.60
CA PRO A 29 30.01 -33.87 -6.21
C PRO A 29 29.22 -34.23 -4.95
N LYS A 30 29.00 -33.27 -4.04
CA LYS A 30 28.22 -33.46 -2.81
C LYS A 30 26.79 -33.90 -3.07
N PHE A 31 26.21 -33.54 -4.21
CA PHE A 31 24.86 -33.95 -4.56
C PHE A 31 24.74 -35.40 -5.03
N LYS A 32 25.87 -36.12 -5.27
CA LYS A 32 25.83 -37.53 -5.68
C LYS A 32 25.30 -38.45 -4.57
N GLU A 33 25.50 -38.08 -3.31
CA GLU A 33 25.05 -38.86 -2.15
C GLU A 33 23.65 -38.47 -1.68
N VAL A 34 23.07 -37.36 -2.22
CA VAL A 34 21.75 -36.90 -1.86
C VAL A 34 20.68 -37.63 -2.68
N PRO A 35 19.65 -38.24 -2.03
CA PRO A 35 18.56 -38.92 -2.72
C PRO A 35 17.88 -38.01 -3.77
N PHE A 36 17.40 -38.62 -4.83
CA PHE A 36 16.76 -37.88 -5.96
C PHE A 36 15.62 -37.01 -5.48
N GLU A 37 14.75 -37.53 -4.61
CA GLU A 37 13.55 -36.82 -4.11
C GLU A 37 13.96 -35.53 -3.38
N ASN A 38 15.02 -35.58 -2.58
CA ASN A 38 15.54 -34.42 -1.86
C ASN A 38 16.12 -33.38 -2.84
N ARG A 39 16.92 -33.83 -3.83
CA ARG A 39 17.47 -32.94 -4.86
C ARG A 39 16.39 -32.26 -5.68
N PHE A 40 15.37 -33.01 -6.07
CA PHE A 40 14.23 -32.47 -6.81
C PHE A 40 13.43 -31.48 -5.95
N GLY A 41 13.18 -31.81 -4.67
CA GLY A 41 12.55 -30.89 -3.71
C GLY A 41 13.29 -29.56 -3.62
N MET A 42 14.63 -29.59 -3.48
CA MET A 42 15.46 -28.37 -3.45
C MET A 42 15.30 -27.52 -4.71
N LEU A 43 15.21 -28.14 -5.90
CA LEU A 43 15.03 -27.42 -7.16
C LEU A 43 13.66 -26.69 -7.20
N VAL A 44 12.62 -27.38 -6.75
CA VAL A 44 11.25 -26.82 -6.69
C VAL A 44 11.18 -25.67 -5.68
N ASP A 45 11.77 -25.85 -4.49
CA ASP A 45 11.75 -24.85 -3.42
C ASP A 45 12.48 -23.55 -3.82
N ILE A 46 13.62 -23.67 -4.50
CA ILE A 46 14.39 -22.52 -4.98
C ILE A 46 13.57 -21.72 -6.01
N GLU A 47 12.98 -22.39 -7.00
CA GLU A 47 12.16 -21.72 -8.03
C GLU A 47 10.91 -21.09 -7.41
N TYR A 48 10.21 -21.81 -6.53
CA TYR A 48 9.02 -21.32 -5.84
C TYR A 48 9.31 -20.08 -5.01
N SER A 49 10.39 -20.12 -4.21
CA SER A 49 10.81 -19.00 -3.38
C SER A 49 11.20 -17.78 -4.22
N ASN A 50 11.94 -18.01 -5.32
CA ASN A 50 12.30 -16.92 -6.24
C ASN A 50 11.07 -16.29 -6.90
N ARG A 51 10.10 -17.07 -7.35
CA ARG A 51 8.84 -16.57 -7.91
C ARG A 51 8.03 -15.77 -6.91
N LYS A 52 7.93 -16.25 -5.67
CA LYS A 52 7.29 -15.51 -4.58
C LYS A 52 7.96 -14.16 -4.33
N ASN A 53 9.28 -14.16 -4.20
CA ASN A 53 10.05 -12.93 -3.99
C ASN A 53 9.90 -11.94 -5.16
N ASN A 54 9.96 -12.42 -6.39
CA ASN A 54 9.79 -11.59 -7.58
C ASN A 54 8.37 -11.01 -7.69
N ARG A 55 7.35 -11.80 -7.32
CA ARG A 55 5.97 -11.31 -7.25
C ARG A 55 5.84 -10.19 -6.21
N GLN A 56 6.39 -10.38 -5.02
CA GLN A 56 6.37 -9.38 -3.96
C GLN A 56 7.08 -8.08 -4.38
N LYS A 57 8.32 -8.18 -4.91
CA LYS A 57 9.08 -7.03 -5.42
C LYS A 57 8.28 -6.26 -6.50
N ARG A 58 7.60 -6.98 -7.39
CA ARG A 58 6.76 -6.36 -8.42
C ARG A 58 5.55 -5.63 -7.82
N LEU A 59 4.89 -6.20 -6.80
CA LEU A 59 3.77 -5.55 -6.13
C LEU A 59 4.22 -4.25 -5.45
N ILE A 60 5.32 -4.27 -4.69
CA ILE A 60 5.90 -3.11 -4.03
C ILE A 60 6.24 -2.02 -5.05
N ARG A 61 6.95 -2.38 -6.12
CA ARG A 61 7.31 -1.41 -7.17
C ARG A 61 6.08 -0.79 -7.84
N ASN A 62 5.05 -1.61 -8.12
CA ASN A 62 3.83 -1.15 -8.78
C ASN A 62 2.92 -0.34 -7.86
N ALA A 63 3.04 -0.49 -6.56
CA ALA A 63 2.26 0.28 -5.58
C ALA A 63 2.57 1.78 -5.65
N GLY A 64 3.82 2.16 -5.95
CA GLY A 64 4.23 3.56 -6.08
C GLY A 64 4.23 4.29 -4.76
N PHE A 65 4.67 3.64 -3.67
CA PHE A 65 4.74 4.26 -2.35
C PHE A 65 5.63 5.51 -2.34
N ASP A 66 5.18 6.54 -1.63
CA ASP A 66 5.98 7.74 -1.33
C ASP A 66 7.20 7.39 -0.44
N GLN A 67 7.01 6.44 0.48
CA GLN A 67 8.04 5.97 1.40
C GLN A 67 8.21 4.44 1.27
N PRO A 68 8.98 3.97 0.29
CA PRO A 68 9.13 2.54 0.00
C PRO A 68 9.90 1.78 1.08
N GLU A 69 10.62 2.47 1.97
CA GLU A 69 11.36 1.89 3.10
C GLU A 69 10.52 1.83 4.39
N ALA A 70 9.25 2.27 4.34
CA ALA A 70 8.40 2.29 5.53
C ALA A 70 8.15 0.88 6.07
N SER A 71 8.30 0.72 7.37
CA SER A 71 8.13 -0.56 8.09
C SER A 71 7.30 -0.36 9.36
N ILE A 72 6.40 -1.31 9.63
CA ILE A 72 5.65 -1.36 10.90
C ILE A 72 6.60 -1.50 12.10
N MET A 73 7.73 -2.18 11.92
CA MET A 73 8.72 -2.41 12.99
C MET A 73 9.44 -1.12 13.41
N ASP A 74 9.51 -0.14 12.52
CA ASP A 74 10.23 1.11 12.74
C ASP A 74 9.31 2.25 13.24
N ILE A 75 8.03 1.94 13.51
CA ILE A 75 7.12 2.93 14.10
C ILE A 75 7.57 3.28 15.52
N ASN A 76 7.92 4.54 15.73
CA ASN A 76 8.35 5.03 17.02
C ASN A 76 7.14 5.35 17.92
N TYR A 77 6.93 4.53 18.95
CA TYR A 77 5.84 4.70 19.92
C TYR A 77 6.21 5.63 21.09
N THR A 78 7.49 6.04 21.19
CA THR A 78 7.99 6.88 22.30
C THR A 78 8.26 8.33 21.89
N SER A 79 7.87 8.72 20.67
CA SER A 79 8.16 10.02 20.08
C SER A 79 7.30 11.20 20.58
N GLY A 80 6.71 11.10 21.78
CA GLY A 80 5.79 12.12 22.29
C GLY A 80 4.39 12.09 21.68
N ARG A 81 4.04 10.98 20.99
CA ARG A 81 2.75 10.80 20.32
C ARG A 81 1.97 9.63 20.90
N LYS A 82 0.67 9.82 20.99
CA LYS A 82 -0.25 8.76 21.42
C LYS A 82 -0.64 7.91 20.22
N ILE A 83 -0.04 6.72 20.13
CA ILE A 83 -0.32 5.72 19.10
C ILE A 83 -0.68 4.40 19.81
N ASN A 84 -1.80 3.79 19.45
CA ASN A 84 -2.22 2.51 20.00
C ASN A 84 -1.48 1.36 19.29
N LYS A 85 -0.46 0.81 19.97
CA LYS A 85 0.40 -0.27 19.45
C LYS A 85 -0.40 -1.54 19.13
N ASP A 86 -1.38 -1.91 19.96
CA ASP A 86 -2.16 -3.13 19.75
C ASP A 86 -3.03 -3.01 18.50
N LEU A 87 -3.60 -1.83 18.28
CA LEU A 87 -4.35 -1.55 17.06
C LEU A 87 -3.44 -1.61 15.81
N ILE A 88 -2.23 -1.03 15.87
CA ILE A 88 -1.25 -1.12 14.78
C ILE A 88 -0.91 -2.56 14.47
N ASN A 89 -0.59 -3.38 15.48
CA ASN A 89 -0.27 -4.78 15.32
C ASN A 89 -1.45 -5.56 14.70
N ARG A 90 -2.68 -5.30 15.16
CA ARG A 90 -3.88 -5.92 14.59
C ARG A 90 -4.08 -5.55 13.11
N ILE A 91 -3.90 -4.28 12.75
CA ILE A 91 -4.02 -3.85 11.34
C ILE A 91 -2.91 -4.46 10.48
N ALA A 92 -1.69 -4.61 11.03
CA ALA A 92 -0.56 -5.22 10.35
C ALA A 92 -0.78 -6.70 9.97
N THR A 93 -1.74 -7.42 10.59
CA THR A 93 -2.16 -8.76 10.15
C THR A 93 -2.86 -8.75 8.79
N CYS A 94 -3.27 -7.59 8.30
CA CYS A 94 -4.02 -7.42 7.04
C CYS A 94 -5.43 -8.07 7.03
N GLU A 95 -5.99 -8.48 8.18
CA GLU A 95 -7.35 -9.03 8.27
C GLU A 95 -8.41 -8.05 7.75
N TYR A 96 -8.22 -6.74 8.00
CA TYR A 96 -9.10 -5.67 7.53
C TYR A 96 -9.29 -5.68 6.01
N ILE A 97 -8.28 -6.17 5.25
CA ILE A 97 -8.33 -6.26 3.79
C ILE A 97 -9.31 -7.37 3.37
N SER A 98 -9.25 -8.52 4.03
CA SER A 98 -10.16 -9.65 3.78
C SER A 98 -11.61 -9.32 4.16
N GLU A 99 -11.78 -8.47 5.17
CA GLU A 99 -13.08 -7.96 5.61
C GLU A 99 -13.58 -6.75 4.80
N HIS A 100 -12.78 -6.26 3.84
CA HIS A 100 -13.05 -5.07 3.02
C HIS A 100 -13.31 -3.80 3.85
N ARG A 101 -12.67 -3.68 5.01
CA ARG A 101 -12.76 -2.52 5.90
C ARG A 101 -11.81 -1.42 5.47
N ASN A 102 -12.23 -0.19 5.68
CA ASN A 102 -11.40 1.00 5.46
C ASN A 102 -10.54 1.30 6.70
N LEU A 103 -9.46 2.07 6.48
CA LEU A 103 -8.58 2.55 7.53
C LEU A 103 -8.45 4.07 7.43
N PHE A 104 -8.73 4.79 8.51
CA PHE A 104 -8.53 6.23 8.61
C PHE A 104 -7.31 6.52 9.48
N ILE A 105 -6.35 7.24 8.94
CA ILE A 105 -5.16 7.71 9.64
C ILE A 105 -5.23 9.24 9.66
N THR A 106 -5.54 9.80 10.83
CA THR A 106 -5.73 11.24 10.99
C THR A 106 -4.70 11.82 11.97
N GLY A 107 -4.41 13.12 11.83
CA GLY A 107 -3.48 13.83 12.70
C GLY A 107 -2.80 15.00 12.00
N ALA A 108 -2.07 15.81 12.76
CA ALA A 108 -1.40 17.02 12.27
C ALA A 108 -0.41 16.74 11.13
N THR A 109 -0.06 17.79 10.38
CA THR A 109 0.98 17.70 9.35
C THR A 109 2.32 17.27 9.97
N GLY A 110 3.04 16.37 9.30
CA GLY A 110 4.33 15.86 9.81
C GLY A 110 4.22 14.81 10.92
N CYS A 111 3.00 14.36 11.33
CA CYS A 111 2.86 13.37 12.40
C CYS A 111 3.16 11.91 11.98
N GLY A 112 3.50 11.65 10.73
CA GLY A 112 3.86 10.30 10.27
C GLY A 112 2.72 9.52 9.60
N LYS A 113 1.60 10.15 9.22
CA LYS A 113 0.47 9.49 8.52
C LYS A 113 0.89 8.74 7.27
N THR A 114 1.58 9.43 6.37
CA THR A 114 2.09 8.86 5.11
C THR A 114 3.00 7.67 5.35
N TYR A 115 3.94 7.80 6.32
CA TYR A 115 4.82 6.71 6.72
C TYR A 115 4.03 5.47 7.16
N MET A 116 3.08 5.68 8.07
CA MET A 116 2.24 4.60 8.61
C MET A 116 1.39 3.94 7.52
N ALA A 117 0.80 4.72 6.62
CA ALA A 117 0.02 4.20 5.50
C ALA A 117 0.89 3.39 4.53
N CYS A 118 2.11 3.88 4.20
CA CYS A 118 3.07 3.14 3.39
C CYS A 118 3.51 1.85 4.09
N ALA A 119 3.75 1.87 5.41
CA ALA A 119 4.10 0.68 6.18
C ALA A 119 2.99 -0.39 6.13
N PHE A 120 1.72 -0.02 6.29
CA PHE A 120 0.59 -0.95 6.09
C PHE A 120 0.49 -1.44 4.64
N GLY A 121 0.74 -0.57 3.66
CA GLY A 121 0.79 -0.95 2.25
C GLY A 121 1.90 -1.96 1.97
N MET A 122 3.06 -1.82 2.60
CA MET A 122 4.17 -2.77 2.51
C MET A 122 3.78 -4.14 3.09
N GLU A 123 3.11 -4.18 4.27
CA GLU A 123 2.61 -5.45 4.83
C GLU A 123 1.58 -6.11 3.90
N ALA A 124 0.68 -5.32 3.31
CA ALA A 124 -0.27 -5.83 2.31
C ALA A 124 0.46 -6.45 1.09
N CYS A 125 1.50 -5.79 0.56
CA CYS A 125 2.31 -6.33 -0.53
C CYS A 125 3.07 -7.61 -0.14
N LYS A 126 3.56 -7.72 1.11
CA LYS A 126 4.19 -8.93 1.64
C LYS A 126 3.22 -10.12 1.67
N GLN A 127 1.95 -9.86 1.89
CA GLN A 127 0.86 -10.85 1.83
C GLN A 127 0.24 -10.97 0.43
N TYR A 128 0.91 -10.45 -0.60
CA TYR A 128 0.53 -10.52 -2.02
C TYR A 128 -0.75 -9.79 -2.41
N PHE A 129 -1.23 -8.85 -1.60
CA PHE A 129 -2.32 -7.96 -1.98
C PHE A 129 -1.83 -6.89 -2.95
N ASN A 130 -2.56 -6.70 -4.04
CA ASN A 130 -2.30 -5.61 -5.00
C ASN A 130 -2.64 -4.27 -4.34
N THR A 131 -1.63 -3.46 -4.11
CA THR A 131 -1.72 -2.17 -3.41
C THR A 131 -1.37 -1.04 -4.36
N ARG A 132 -2.03 0.11 -4.19
CA ARG A 132 -1.72 1.35 -4.91
C ARG A 132 -1.71 2.52 -3.93
N TYR A 133 -0.67 3.34 -4.02
CA TYR A 133 -0.57 4.63 -3.33
C TYR A 133 -0.79 5.76 -4.33
N VAL A 134 -1.49 6.81 -3.91
CA VAL A 134 -1.66 8.05 -4.65
C VAL A 134 -2.08 9.15 -3.68
N ARG A 135 -1.63 10.39 -3.92
CA ARG A 135 -2.19 11.57 -3.28
C ARG A 135 -3.53 11.91 -3.93
N LEU A 136 -4.52 12.31 -3.15
CA LEU A 136 -5.84 12.66 -3.71
C LEU A 136 -5.76 13.74 -4.80
N PRO A 137 -5.00 14.84 -4.65
CA PRO A 137 -4.86 15.83 -5.71
C PRO A 137 -4.32 15.24 -7.02
N ASP A 138 -3.32 14.37 -6.97
CA ASP A 138 -2.72 13.76 -8.16
C ASP A 138 -3.71 12.82 -8.87
N LEU A 139 -4.51 12.07 -8.09
CA LEU A 139 -5.56 11.22 -8.62
C LEU A 139 -6.62 12.04 -9.36
N LEU A 140 -7.03 13.17 -8.80
CA LEU A 140 -8.04 14.06 -9.41
C LEU A 140 -7.53 14.68 -10.71
N ILE A 141 -6.27 15.13 -10.74
CA ILE A 141 -5.59 15.60 -11.96
C ILE A 141 -5.54 14.50 -13.03
N ASP A 142 -5.13 13.27 -12.64
CA ASP A 142 -5.09 12.12 -13.57
C ASP A 142 -6.47 11.87 -14.21
N LEU A 143 -7.56 11.97 -13.44
CA LEU A 143 -8.92 11.76 -13.94
C LEU A 143 -9.42 12.91 -14.83
N GLU A 144 -9.08 14.16 -14.49
CA GLU A 144 -9.40 15.33 -15.30
C GLU A 144 -8.72 15.25 -16.67
N MET A 145 -7.42 14.97 -16.69
CA MET A 145 -6.66 14.76 -17.94
C MET A 145 -7.26 13.61 -18.77
N ALA A 146 -7.63 12.53 -18.10
CA ALA A 146 -8.20 11.35 -18.76
C ALA A 146 -9.59 11.58 -19.36
N ARG A 147 -10.31 12.63 -18.95
CA ARG A 147 -11.55 13.05 -19.61
C ARG A 147 -11.29 13.67 -20.96
N THR A 148 -10.22 14.46 -21.10
CA THR A 148 -9.87 15.14 -22.34
C THR A 148 -9.35 14.18 -23.40
N ASP A 149 -8.61 13.13 -23.02
CA ASP A 149 -8.05 12.13 -23.94
C ASP A 149 -8.93 10.87 -24.12
N GLY A 150 -10.09 10.81 -23.44
CA GLY A 150 -11.02 9.67 -23.52
C GLY A 150 -10.60 8.41 -22.75
N SER A 151 -9.51 8.46 -21.97
CA SER A 151 -8.99 7.31 -21.20
C SER A 151 -9.60 7.18 -19.79
N TYR A 152 -10.60 7.99 -19.43
CA TYR A 152 -11.19 8.06 -18.10
C TYR A 152 -11.50 6.70 -17.47
N LYS A 153 -12.14 5.79 -18.23
CA LYS A 153 -12.48 4.44 -17.71
C LYS A 153 -11.24 3.65 -17.32
N LYS A 154 -10.15 3.79 -18.07
CA LYS A 154 -8.87 3.11 -17.82
C LYS A 154 -8.18 3.67 -16.59
N VAL A 155 -8.13 4.99 -16.44
CA VAL A 155 -7.52 5.66 -15.30
C VAL A 155 -8.34 5.42 -14.03
N MET A 156 -9.67 5.50 -14.10
CA MET A 156 -10.55 5.14 -13.00
C MET A 156 -10.31 3.68 -12.55
N ALA A 157 -10.17 2.73 -13.47
CA ALA A 157 -9.87 1.33 -13.16
C ALA A 157 -8.49 1.15 -12.52
N LYS A 158 -7.48 1.96 -12.87
CA LYS A 158 -6.14 1.97 -12.25
C LYS A 158 -6.22 2.20 -10.73
N TYR A 159 -7.19 2.99 -10.25
CA TYR A 159 -7.40 3.31 -8.85
C TYR A 159 -8.52 2.49 -8.18
N ALA A 160 -9.51 2.06 -8.94
CA ALA A 160 -10.62 1.26 -8.41
C ALA A 160 -10.27 -0.22 -8.18
N ASN A 161 -9.40 -0.82 -9.02
CA ASN A 161 -9.13 -2.26 -9.01
C ASN A 161 -8.12 -2.76 -7.96
N PRO A 162 -7.14 -1.98 -7.46
CA PRO A 162 -6.26 -2.46 -6.39
C PRO A 162 -7.05 -2.91 -5.17
N VAL A 163 -6.63 -4.03 -4.56
CA VAL A 163 -7.25 -4.55 -3.34
C VAL A 163 -7.11 -3.56 -2.18
N VAL A 164 -5.94 -2.89 -2.11
CA VAL A 164 -5.69 -1.79 -1.18
C VAL A 164 -5.37 -0.53 -1.95
N LEU A 165 -6.10 0.54 -1.69
CA LEU A 165 -5.80 1.89 -2.20
C LEU A 165 -5.43 2.78 -1.02
N ILE A 166 -4.28 3.45 -1.11
CA ILE A 166 -3.88 4.49 -0.16
C ILE A 166 -4.16 5.83 -0.82
N LEU A 167 -5.08 6.58 -0.21
CA LEU A 167 -5.40 7.95 -0.58
C LEU A 167 -4.76 8.89 0.44
N ASP A 168 -3.59 9.41 0.09
CA ASP A 168 -2.91 10.39 0.92
C ASP A 168 -3.40 11.81 0.63
N GLU A 169 -3.18 12.73 1.58
CA GLU A 169 -3.69 14.11 1.52
C GLU A 169 -5.22 14.18 1.30
N TRP A 170 -5.93 13.22 1.92
CA TRP A 170 -7.38 13.13 1.81
C TRP A 170 -8.05 14.43 2.28
N LEU A 171 -8.80 15.07 1.37
CA LEU A 171 -9.52 16.33 1.57
C LEU A 171 -8.63 17.48 2.09
N LEU A 172 -7.33 17.50 1.73
CA LEU A 172 -6.44 18.62 2.04
C LEU A 172 -6.97 19.93 1.43
N LEU A 173 -7.50 19.85 0.23
CA LEU A 173 -8.23 20.91 -0.48
C LEU A 173 -9.69 20.48 -0.62
N LYS A 174 -10.60 21.46 -0.59
CA LYS A 174 -12.02 21.21 -0.85
C LYS A 174 -12.20 20.85 -2.33
N PRO A 175 -12.76 19.67 -2.63
CA PRO A 175 -12.95 19.27 -4.02
C PRO A 175 -14.10 20.03 -4.67
N THR A 176 -13.95 20.35 -5.94
CA THR A 176 -15.01 20.89 -6.80
C THR A 176 -16.13 19.86 -7.01
N ASP A 177 -17.29 20.28 -7.53
CA ASP A 177 -18.41 19.36 -7.82
C ASP A 177 -18.01 18.23 -8.79
N SER A 178 -17.14 18.50 -9.76
CA SER A 178 -16.64 17.48 -10.69
C SER A 178 -15.76 16.47 -9.98
N GLU A 179 -14.85 16.94 -9.12
CA GLU A 179 -13.96 16.09 -8.33
C GLU A 179 -14.72 15.27 -7.29
N GLN A 180 -15.77 15.83 -6.68
CA GLN A 180 -16.66 15.08 -5.79
C GLN A 180 -17.36 13.93 -6.50
N ARG A 181 -17.77 14.11 -7.76
CA ARG A 181 -18.33 13.03 -8.60
C ARG A 181 -17.30 11.94 -8.85
N ASP A 182 -16.04 12.30 -9.08
CA ASP A 182 -14.97 11.34 -9.27
C ASP A 182 -14.67 10.54 -8.00
N ILE A 183 -14.58 11.23 -6.87
CA ILE A 183 -14.43 10.62 -5.55
C ILE A 183 -15.57 9.65 -5.28
N PHE A 184 -16.82 10.09 -5.49
CA PHE A 184 -18.01 9.26 -5.30
C PHE A 184 -17.96 8.00 -6.15
N GLU A 185 -17.67 8.13 -7.45
CA GLU A 185 -17.61 7.01 -8.40
C GLU A 185 -16.50 6.02 -8.02
N LEU A 186 -15.32 6.51 -7.64
CA LEU A 186 -14.21 5.68 -7.16
C LEU A 186 -14.63 4.87 -5.94
N LEU A 187 -15.19 5.53 -4.92
CA LEU A 187 -15.59 4.88 -3.68
C LEU A 187 -16.78 3.92 -3.88
N HIS A 188 -17.71 4.27 -4.78
CA HIS A 188 -18.80 3.38 -5.17
C HIS A 188 -18.29 2.07 -5.76
N ARG A 189 -17.30 2.11 -6.65
CA ARG A 189 -16.70 0.91 -7.25
C ARG A 189 -15.96 0.04 -6.25
N ARG A 190 -15.40 0.66 -5.21
CA ARG A 190 -14.59 -0.02 -4.19
C ARG A 190 -15.41 -0.57 -3.02
N ARG A 191 -16.60 -0.01 -2.77
CA ARG A 191 -17.46 -0.36 -1.63
C ARG A 191 -17.67 -1.87 -1.52
N LYS A 192 -17.40 -2.46 -0.34
CA LYS A 192 -17.55 -3.90 -0.03
C LYS A 192 -16.78 -4.87 -0.94
N LYS A 193 -15.77 -4.39 -1.66
CA LYS A 193 -14.94 -5.20 -2.56
C LYS A 193 -13.44 -5.07 -2.26
N SER A 194 -13.04 -3.99 -1.64
CA SER A 194 -11.64 -3.64 -1.42
C SER A 194 -11.53 -2.65 -0.27
N SER A 195 -10.32 -2.50 0.27
CA SER A 195 -10.03 -1.61 1.39
C SER A 195 -9.35 -0.33 0.92
N THR A 196 -9.69 0.80 1.55
CA THR A 196 -9.05 2.07 1.29
C THR A 196 -8.46 2.64 2.58
N ILE A 197 -7.20 3.07 2.51
CA ILE A 197 -6.51 3.78 3.60
C ILE A 197 -6.56 5.26 3.27
N PHE A 198 -7.16 6.05 4.14
CA PHE A 198 -7.28 7.48 4.01
C PHE A 198 -6.31 8.17 4.98
N CYS A 199 -5.44 9.03 4.49
CA CYS A 199 -4.56 9.86 5.31
C CYS A 199 -5.02 11.31 5.25
N SER A 200 -5.50 11.86 6.37
CA SER A 200 -6.01 13.23 6.43
C SER A 200 -5.42 14.00 7.61
N GLN A 201 -5.25 15.30 7.44
CA GLN A 201 -4.99 16.20 8.56
C GLN A 201 -6.26 16.58 9.33
N TYR A 202 -7.40 16.44 8.70
CA TYR A 202 -8.71 16.67 9.30
C TYR A 202 -9.19 15.40 10.01
N LYS A 203 -9.91 15.57 11.14
CA LYS A 203 -10.62 14.48 11.79
C LYS A 203 -11.79 14.04 10.92
N PHE A 204 -12.25 12.81 11.13
CA PHE A 204 -13.37 12.26 10.34
C PHE A 204 -14.64 13.13 10.41
N GLU A 205 -14.91 13.73 11.57
CA GLU A 205 -16.06 14.57 11.83
C GLU A 205 -16.04 15.86 10.97
N GLU A 206 -14.85 16.31 10.54
CA GLU A 206 -14.65 17.50 9.71
C GLU A 206 -14.76 17.21 8.20
N TRP A 207 -14.76 15.94 7.80
CA TRP A 207 -14.74 15.58 6.37
C TRP A 207 -16.02 15.96 5.63
N TYR A 208 -17.16 15.99 6.33
CA TYR A 208 -18.42 16.46 5.76
C TYR A 208 -18.31 17.92 5.29
N ASP A 209 -17.76 18.78 6.15
CA ASP A 209 -17.56 20.20 5.82
C ASP A 209 -16.50 20.40 4.74
N GLN A 210 -15.45 19.56 4.71
CA GLN A 210 -14.46 19.59 3.64
C GLN A 210 -15.05 19.18 2.28
N LEU A 211 -16.07 18.34 2.27
CA LEU A 211 -16.83 17.96 1.07
C LEU A 211 -17.90 18.99 0.67
N GLY A 212 -17.99 20.13 1.37
CA GLY A 212 -18.94 21.19 1.08
C GLY A 212 -20.18 21.17 1.97
N GLY A 213 -20.30 20.23 2.90
CA GLY A 213 -21.41 20.16 3.86
C GLY A 213 -22.77 20.13 3.19
N ASP A 214 -23.73 20.89 3.74
CA ASP A 214 -25.11 20.99 3.24
C ASP A 214 -25.19 21.55 1.81
N ALA A 215 -24.17 22.25 1.33
CA ALA A 215 -24.11 22.75 -0.05
C ALA A 215 -23.78 21.67 -1.09
N SER A 216 -23.27 20.52 -0.65
CA SER A 216 -22.89 19.41 -1.54
C SER A 216 -23.93 18.30 -1.54
N PRO A 217 -24.54 17.96 -2.67
CA PRO A 217 -25.47 16.83 -2.77
C PRO A 217 -24.78 15.47 -2.64
N LEU A 218 -23.44 15.43 -2.65
CA LEU A 218 -22.65 14.20 -2.60
C LEU A 218 -21.94 13.98 -1.25
N ALA A 219 -21.86 14.98 -0.38
CA ALA A 219 -21.12 14.90 0.88
C ALA A 219 -21.61 13.72 1.74
N ASP A 220 -22.90 13.64 2.04
CA ASP A 220 -23.50 12.53 2.78
C ASP A 220 -23.25 11.18 2.10
N ALA A 221 -23.44 11.14 0.80
CA ALA A 221 -23.29 9.92 0.01
C ALA A 221 -21.83 9.41 -0.02
N ILE A 222 -20.83 10.30 0.01
CA ILE A 222 -19.41 9.95 0.11
C ILE A 222 -19.12 9.43 1.52
N ILE A 223 -19.54 10.18 2.56
CA ILE A 223 -19.30 9.80 3.96
C ILE A 223 -19.94 8.44 4.26
N ASP A 224 -21.20 8.19 3.85
CA ASP A 224 -21.86 6.89 4.05
C ASP A 224 -21.06 5.71 3.45
N ARG A 225 -20.41 5.91 2.30
CA ARG A 225 -19.63 4.85 1.65
C ARG A 225 -18.36 4.47 2.36
N ILE A 226 -17.78 5.38 3.15
CA ILE A 226 -16.49 5.16 3.80
C ILE A 226 -16.59 4.93 5.30
N ALA A 227 -17.68 5.41 5.95
CA ALA A 227 -17.83 5.41 7.40
C ALA A 227 -18.07 4.00 7.98
N HIS A 228 -18.79 3.14 7.24
CA HIS A 228 -19.15 1.81 7.73
C HIS A 228 -17.93 0.90 7.84
N ASP A 229 -17.80 0.23 8.98
CA ASP A 229 -16.77 -0.80 9.25
C ASP A 229 -15.34 -0.31 9.00
N SER A 230 -14.95 0.83 9.59
CA SER A 230 -13.63 1.40 9.47
C SER A 230 -12.82 1.30 10.76
N TYR A 231 -11.51 1.05 10.62
CA TYR A 231 -10.54 1.27 11.68
C TYR A 231 -10.10 2.73 11.69
N ARG A 232 -9.89 3.30 12.88
CA ARG A 232 -9.47 4.69 13.03
C ARG A 232 -8.20 4.78 13.84
N ILE A 233 -7.17 5.38 13.28
CA ILE A 233 -5.93 5.73 13.95
C ILE A 233 -5.85 7.25 13.98
N ASN A 234 -5.93 7.82 15.19
CA ASN A 234 -5.74 9.25 15.39
C ASN A 234 -4.37 9.46 16.05
N ILE A 235 -3.45 10.08 15.33
CA ILE A 235 -2.11 10.38 15.81
C ILE A 235 -2.17 11.75 16.47
N THR A 236 -2.20 11.78 17.81
CA THR A 236 -2.22 13.01 18.61
C THR A 236 -0.90 13.21 19.31
N SER A 237 -0.47 14.46 19.46
CA SER A 237 0.66 14.81 20.32
C SER A 237 0.28 14.62 21.79
N ILE A 238 1.24 14.19 22.62
CA ILE A 238 1.10 14.14 24.09
C ILE A 238 1.27 15.54 24.67
N ASP A 239 2.17 16.33 24.06
CA ASP A 239 2.44 17.71 24.44
C ASP A 239 2.36 18.59 23.18
N ALA A 240 1.24 19.32 23.04
CA ALA A 240 0.98 20.15 21.87
C ALA A 240 1.92 21.37 21.77
N GLU A 241 2.50 21.83 22.89
CA GLU A 241 3.40 23.00 22.90
C GLU A 241 4.82 22.63 22.42
N HIS A 242 5.21 21.35 22.52
CA HIS A 242 6.54 20.85 22.14
C HIS A 242 6.46 19.81 21.00
N ASP A 243 5.35 19.75 20.24
CA ASP A 243 5.16 18.78 19.15
C ASP A 243 6.08 19.10 17.97
N ARG A 244 7.20 18.37 17.89
CA ARG A 244 8.08 18.42 16.73
C ARG A 244 7.56 17.51 15.64
N SER A 245 7.66 17.96 14.38
CA SER A 245 7.36 17.07 13.26
C SER A 245 8.31 15.87 13.25
N MET A 246 7.86 14.70 12.77
CA MET A 246 8.75 13.54 12.64
C MET A 246 9.94 13.82 11.71
N ARG A 247 9.79 14.74 10.76
CA ARG A 247 10.90 15.22 9.91
C ARG A 247 11.99 15.92 10.74
N GLU A 248 11.59 16.67 11.76
CA GLU A 248 12.53 17.31 12.69
C GLU A 248 13.16 16.29 13.65
N VAL A 249 12.36 15.37 14.21
CA VAL A 249 12.83 14.32 15.12
C VAL A 249 13.90 13.45 14.44
N TYR A 250 13.73 13.13 13.16
CA TYR A 250 14.71 12.34 12.38
C TYR A 250 15.75 13.20 11.65
N GLY A 251 15.82 14.52 11.92
CA GLY A 251 16.81 15.41 11.29
C GLY A 251 16.66 15.54 9.77
N LEU A 252 15.47 15.26 9.22
CA LEU A 252 15.18 15.30 7.79
C LEU A 252 14.81 16.70 7.29
N ASN A 253 14.70 17.68 8.18
CA ASN A 253 14.37 19.06 7.83
C ASN A 253 15.66 19.80 7.41
N LYS A 254 15.89 19.93 6.10
CA LYS A 254 17.08 20.60 5.53
C LYS A 254 17.16 22.11 5.87
N ALA A 255 16.04 22.73 6.25
CA ALA A 255 15.95 24.17 6.55
C ALA A 255 16.55 24.58 7.90
N LEU A 256 16.95 23.65 8.75
CA LEU A 256 17.57 23.93 10.07
C LEU A 256 19.08 23.62 10.10
N ARG A 257 19.72 23.47 8.94
CA ARG A 257 21.16 23.19 8.82
C ARG A 257 21.98 24.37 8.30
N GLU A 258 21.39 25.58 8.25
CA GLU A 258 22.09 26.84 8.00
C GLU A 258 22.15 27.70 9.26
#